data_52893b56cfc9828720b0aa54c1bbb0b9
#
_entry.id   52893b56cfc9828720b0aa54c1bbb0b9
#
_cell.length_a   1.000
_cell.length_b   1.000
_cell.length_c   1.000
_cell.angle_alpha   90.00
_cell.angle_beta   90.00
_cell.angle_gamma   90.00
#
_symmetry.space_group_name_H-M   'P 1'
#
loop_
_entity.id
_entity.type
_entity.pdbx_description
1 polymer ?
#
loop_
_entity_poly.entity_id
_entity_poly.type
_entity_poly.pdbx_seq_one_letter_code
_entity_poly.pdbx_strand_id
1 'polypeptide(L)'
;MLSGCTKEKQSVPEAAPSVKKEVVALSRVLATIADNEKQDAPPSHEYAESSVKPSSDMIIEINKYGNGVAYIAKIGERYCVVHNGKVGKLYDSIEGYTLILSPDGQRVAYGAKSGETSYVVVDGVEKGPFTDRGRIAFSPDSKHVGYDAKIGNNWYMYVDNIKNDGALQYFDRSVFSHDSSKVTYLEVTDVSGVYRLITSDLKFKQNMALTIADTAYAVNAEKTTVAAVEKKQTKWNVVSFDYDHPDKLKTGESYDDIKQLTFSEKGKSLAYIAVKEGKSYIVLDDKEELLPEGEYPWPFVVRPENRGVGIFIVHSKGKLTSAYLHHAFAPASQQNKTYKEGAHLTYSRDGKHHAYVAILNEKFTIVVDGKEGPFFDRVVYPHFSPDGKFLVYRARQDNRRFVVVADINGKIIKRLPPYERIFDTTFTEDGKSVAYGVKDGNQVAWKVEALQ
;
A
#
# COMPACT_ATOMS: atom_id res chain seq x y z
N MET A 1 -6.91 -55.62 37.80
CA MET A 1 -6.99 -54.21 38.19
C MET A 1 -6.48 -53.39 37.01
N LEU A 2 -7.39 -52.82 36.25
CA LEU A 2 -7.10 -52.00 35.09
C LEU A 2 -6.99 -50.54 35.56
N SER A 3 -5.80 -49.96 35.46
CA SER A 3 -5.58 -48.52 35.71
C SER A 3 -5.89 -47.74 34.44
N GLY A 4 -6.94 -46.93 34.47
CA GLY A 4 -7.34 -46.04 33.39
C GLY A 4 -6.42 -44.84 33.31
N CYS A 5 -5.85 -44.65 32.13
CA CYS A 5 -5.10 -43.42 31.77
C CYS A 5 -6.09 -42.39 31.25
N THR A 6 -6.46 -41.41 32.05
CA THR A 6 -7.22 -40.24 31.63
C THR A 6 -6.33 -39.33 30.81
N LYS A 7 -6.62 -39.18 29.52
CA LYS A 7 -6.03 -38.15 28.67
C LYS A 7 -6.63 -36.79 29.07
N GLU A 8 -5.82 -35.93 29.66
CA GLU A 8 -6.12 -34.53 29.78
C GLU A 8 -6.26 -33.91 28.37
N LYS A 9 -7.43 -33.37 28.12
CA LYS A 9 -7.67 -32.50 26.95
C LYS A 9 -6.86 -31.23 27.19
N GLN A 10 -5.80 -31.03 26.43
CA GLN A 10 -5.17 -29.70 26.27
C GLN A 10 -6.21 -28.75 25.70
N SER A 11 -6.57 -27.74 26.48
CA SER A 11 -7.40 -26.62 26.03
C SER A 11 -6.61 -25.83 24.99
N VAL A 12 -7.18 -25.72 23.80
CA VAL A 12 -6.71 -24.80 22.75
C VAL A 12 -6.79 -23.40 23.37
N PRO A 13 -5.72 -22.58 23.30
CA PRO A 13 -5.79 -21.21 23.80
C PRO A 13 -6.87 -20.46 23.00
N GLU A 14 -7.79 -19.88 23.73
CA GLU A 14 -8.82 -18.98 23.20
C GLU A 14 -8.12 -17.85 22.42
N ALA A 15 -8.43 -17.71 21.13
CA ALA A 15 -7.88 -16.67 20.30
C ALA A 15 -8.15 -15.31 20.96
N ALA A 16 -7.12 -14.52 21.17
CA ALA A 16 -7.26 -13.17 21.72
C ALA A 16 -8.30 -12.40 20.91
N PRO A 17 -9.19 -11.62 21.56
CA PRO A 17 -10.25 -10.91 20.88
C PRO A 17 -9.64 -10.03 19.80
N SER A 18 -10.03 -10.25 18.55
CA SER A 18 -9.65 -9.41 17.43
C SER A 18 -10.15 -8.00 17.72
N VAL A 19 -9.22 -7.04 17.83
CA VAL A 19 -9.60 -5.62 17.88
C VAL A 19 -10.42 -5.35 16.64
N LYS A 20 -11.69 -5.02 16.83
CA LYS A 20 -12.60 -4.73 15.72
C LYS A 20 -12.06 -3.50 14.98
N LYS A 21 -11.62 -3.69 13.76
CA LYS A 21 -11.14 -2.65 12.85
C LYS A 21 -12.35 -2.06 12.12
N GLU A 22 -13.26 -1.46 12.87
CA GLU A 22 -14.47 -0.85 12.33
C GLU A 22 -14.21 0.61 11.95
N VAL A 23 -14.67 1.00 10.77
CA VAL A 23 -14.65 2.41 10.32
C VAL A 23 -15.56 3.21 11.24
N VAL A 24 -15.05 4.33 11.79
CA VAL A 24 -15.86 5.22 12.61
C VAL A 24 -17.04 5.75 11.80
N ALA A 25 -18.26 5.42 12.21
CA ALA A 25 -19.49 5.70 11.48
C ALA A 25 -20.05 7.12 11.69
N LEU A 26 -19.36 7.96 12.47
CA LEU A 26 -19.80 9.33 12.76
C LEU A 26 -18.73 10.35 12.41
N SER A 27 -19.16 11.46 11.81
CA SER A 27 -18.28 12.60 11.56
C SER A 27 -17.82 13.23 12.89
N ARG A 28 -16.53 13.55 13.00
CA ARG A 28 -15.93 14.16 14.19
C ARG A 28 -14.66 14.97 13.87
N VAL A 29 -14.34 15.95 14.70
CA VAL A 29 -13.03 16.60 14.68
C VAL A 29 -12.02 15.63 15.30
N LEU A 30 -10.89 15.43 14.62
CA LEU A 30 -9.78 14.58 15.08
C LEU A 30 -8.71 15.41 15.77
N ALA A 31 -8.42 16.59 15.25
CA ALA A 31 -7.44 17.51 15.81
C ALA A 31 -7.76 18.96 15.40
N THR A 32 -7.36 19.90 16.27
CA THR A 32 -7.26 21.32 15.95
C THR A 32 -5.80 21.71 16.06
N ILE A 33 -5.21 22.18 14.96
CA ILE A 33 -3.81 22.55 14.88
C ILE A 33 -3.65 23.93 15.53
N ALA A 34 -2.75 24.06 16.49
CA ALA A 34 -2.54 25.32 17.18
C ALA A 34 -1.78 26.34 16.27
N ASP A 35 -2.06 27.63 16.42
CA ASP A 35 -1.44 28.71 15.60
C ASP A 35 0.08 28.78 15.75
N ASN A 36 0.65 28.31 16.88
CA ASN A 36 2.08 28.24 17.11
C ASN A 36 2.76 26.99 16.52
N GLU A 37 1.99 26.04 16.02
CA GLU A 37 2.47 24.85 15.30
C GLU A 37 2.59 25.17 13.80
N LYS A 38 3.53 26.06 13.43
CA LYS A 38 3.71 26.48 12.03
C LYS A 38 4.01 25.30 11.10
N GLN A 39 3.38 25.35 9.95
CA GLN A 39 3.26 24.22 9.01
C GLN A 39 4.31 24.28 7.89
N ASP A 40 5.59 24.39 8.24
CA ASP A 40 6.63 24.19 7.24
C ASP A 40 6.88 22.69 7.11
N ALA A 41 6.69 22.13 5.92
CA ALA A 41 7.07 20.74 5.66
C ALA A 41 8.57 20.58 5.91
N PRO A 42 9.03 19.53 6.64
CA PRO A 42 10.45 19.22 6.73
C PRO A 42 10.99 18.98 5.32
N PRO A 43 12.28 19.27 5.06
CA PRO A 43 12.89 19.02 3.76
C PRO A 43 12.72 17.54 3.40
N SER A 44 11.91 17.27 2.38
CA SER A 44 11.73 15.93 1.84
C SER A 44 12.94 15.61 0.98
N HIS A 45 13.62 14.50 1.25
CA HIS A 45 14.46 13.89 0.24
C HIS A 45 13.58 13.52 -0.96
N GLU A 46 14.00 13.97 -2.14
CA GLU A 46 13.32 13.74 -3.40
C GLU A 46 13.03 12.25 -3.61
N TYR A 47 11.76 11.90 -3.58
CA TYR A 47 11.31 10.72 -4.30
C TYR A 47 11.11 11.12 -5.75
N ALA A 48 12.05 10.71 -6.59
CA ALA A 48 11.92 10.76 -8.03
C ALA A 48 10.93 9.68 -8.50
N GLU A 49 9.64 9.93 -8.30
CA GLU A 49 8.59 9.29 -9.09
C GLU A 49 7.30 10.10 -8.98
N SER A 50 7.03 10.80 -10.03
CA SER A 50 5.95 11.68 -10.41
C SER A 50 6.30 13.17 -10.34
N SER A 51 6.08 13.86 -11.44
CA SER A 51 6.27 15.30 -11.69
C SER A 51 5.32 16.22 -10.89
N VAL A 52 4.98 15.83 -9.66
CA VAL A 52 4.19 16.63 -8.73
C VAL A 52 5.13 17.08 -7.62
N LYS A 53 5.55 18.35 -7.69
CA LYS A 53 6.20 19.03 -6.55
C LYS A 53 5.33 18.79 -5.32
N PRO A 54 5.88 18.28 -4.20
CA PRO A 54 5.13 18.25 -2.95
C PRO A 54 4.70 19.71 -2.68
N SER A 55 3.42 19.91 -2.55
CA SER A 55 2.90 21.17 -2.03
C SER A 55 3.50 21.34 -0.62
N SER A 56 3.71 22.58 -0.19
CA SER A 56 4.19 23.00 1.14
C SER A 56 3.27 22.54 2.29
N ASP A 57 2.60 21.42 2.13
CA ASP A 57 1.53 20.98 3.01
C ASP A 57 2.07 20.12 4.15
N MET A 58 1.66 20.45 5.35
CA MET A 58 1.86 19.70 6.59
C MET A 58 1.67 18.21 6.35
N ILE A 59 2.58 17.39 6.86
CA ILE A 59 2.46 15.93 6.84
C ILE A 59 1.49 15.52 7.92
N ILE A 60 0.37 14.95 7.50
CA ILE A 60 -0.72 14.47 8.34
C ILE A 60 -1.05 13.05 7.92
N GLU A 61 -1.12 12.15 8.90
CA GLU A 61 -1.60 10.78 8.76
C GLU A 61 -2.93 10.62 9.51
N ILE A 62 -3.91 10.07 8.84
CA ILE A 62 -5.17 9.64 9.42
C ILE A 62 -5.31 8.16 9.14
N ASN A 63 -5.50 7.34 10.14
CA ASN A 63 -5.67 5.92 9.87
C ASN A 63 -6.98 5.66 9.13
N LYS A 64 -7.01 4.61 8.33
CA LYS A 64 -8.12 4.30 7.42
C LYS A 64 -9.47 4.04 8.09
N TYR A 65 -9.48 3.90 9.42
CA TYR A 65 -10.71 3.71 10.20
C TYR A 65 -11.22 4.99 10.88
N GLY A 66 -10.46 6.09 10.78
CA GLY A 66 -10.82 7.40 11.33
C GLY A 66 -10.71 7.50 12.85
N ASN A 67 -10.00 6.60 13.51
CA ASN A 67 -9.88 6.57 14.97
C ASN A 67 -8.50 7.01 15.50
N GLY A 68 -7.59 7.42 14.61
CA GLY A 68 -6.29 7.98 14.95
C GLY A 68 -5.83 9.04 13.96
N VAL A 69 -5.15 10.06 14.46
CA VAL A 69 -4.52 11.13 13.67
C VAL A 69 -3.14 11.45 14.24
N ALA A 70 -2.16 11.61 13.36
CA ALA A 70 -0.86 12.15 13.71
C ALA A 70 -0.42 13.18 12.68
N TYR A 71 0.34 14.18 13.11
CA TYR A 71 0.92 15.16 12.20
C TYR A 71 2.26 15.67 12.71
N ILE A 72 3.08 16.16 11.79
CA ILE A 72 4.34 16.81 12.12
C ILE A 72 4.06 18.30 12.31
N ALA A 73 4.42 18.84 13.47
CA ALA A 73 4.35 20.24 13.79
C ALA A 73 5.76 20.83 13.95
N LYS A 74 5.91 22.11 13.57
CA LYS A 74 7.13 22.90 13.79
C LYS A 74 6.90 23.86 14.94
N ILE A 75 7.73 23.81 15.95
CA ILE A 75 7.71 24.71 17.11
C ILE A 75 9.08 25.40 17.23
N GLY A 76 9.14 26.68 16.92
CA GLY A 76 10.41 27.38 16.71
C GLY A 76 11.15 26.79 15.50
N GLU A 77 12.42 26.37 15.70
CA GLU A 77 13.24 25.77 14.64
C GLU A 77 13.23 24.21 14.68
N ARG A 78 12.42 23.63 15.55
CA ARG A 78 12.40 22.18 15.79
C ARG A 78 11.04 21.55 15.45
N TYR A 79 11.03 20.26 15.25
CA TYR A 79 9.87 19.48 14.84
C TYR A 79 9.45 18.49 15.92
N CYS A 80 8.15 18.26 16.03
CA CYS A 80 7.58 17.18 16.84
C CYS A 80 6.44 16.48 16.10
N VAL A 81 6.09 15.29 16.54
CA VAL A 81 4.84 14.61 16.12
C VAL A 81 3.78 14.90 17.18
N VAL A 82 2.62 15.33 16.73
CA VAL A 82 1.41 15.39 17.56
C VAL A 82 0.55 14.19 17.19
N HIS A 83 0.25 13.33 18.16
CA HIS A 83 -0.56 12.13 17.98
C HIS A 83 -1.78 12.15 18.90
N ASN A 84 -2.98 12.12 18.33
CA ASN A 84 -4.25 12.18 19.07
C ASN A 84 -4.28 13.31 20.11
N GLY A 85 -3.76 14.50 19.73
CA GLY A 85 -3.66 15.69 20.59
C GLY A 85 -2.49 15.70 21.59
N LYS A 86 -1.69 14.64 21.66
CA LYS A 86 -0.51 14.60 22.53
C LYS A 86 0.74 15.04 21.75
N VAL A 87 1.39 16.11 22.22
CA VAL A 87 2.63 16.65 21.67
C VAL A 87 3.82 15.79 22.09
N GLY A 88 4.63 15.37 21.13
CA GLY A 88 5.85 14.58 21.34
C GLY A 88 7.09 15.44 21.62
N LYS A 89 8.24 14.78 21.73
CA LYS A 89 9.56 15.41 21.91
C LYS A 89 9.96 16.18 20.66
N LEU A 90 10.72 17.26 20.83
CA LEU A 90 11.27 18.08 19.75
C LEU A 90 12.56 17.50 19.20
N TYR A 91 12.68 17.49 17.86
CA TYR A 91 13.82 17.01 17.08
C TYR A 91 14.27 18.07 16.07
N ASP A 92 15.50 17.96 15.58
CA ASP A 92 16.01 18.85 14.55
C ASP A 92 15.36 18.57 13.18
N SER A 93 15.00 17.31 12.94
CA SER A 93 14.17 16.93 11.79
C SER A 93 13.36 15.66 12.06
N ILE A 94 12.23 15.53 11.36
CA ILE A 94 11.40 14.33 11.31
C ILE A 94 11.13 14.02 9.83
N GLU A 95 11.41 12.79 9.41
CA GLU A 95 11.19 12.38 8.03
C GLU A 95 9.74 11.96 7.83
N GLY A 96 9.01 12.79 7.10
CA GLY A 96 7.56 12.67 6.97
C GLY A 96 7.07 11.36 6.36
N TYR A 97 7.82 10.78 5.43
CA TYR A 97 7.48 9.48 4.82
C TYR A 97 7.56 8.30 5.80
N THR A 98 8.15 8.51 6.99
CA THR A 98 8.24 7.49 8.03
C THR A 98 7.15 7.60 9.09
N LEU A 99 6.38 8.70 9.10
CA LEU A 99 5.27 8.85 10.03
C LEU A 99 4.17 7.86 9.68
N ILE A 100 3.87 6.96 10.60
CA ILE A 100 2.83 5.95 10.44
C ILE A 100 2.01 5.80 11.71
N LEU A 101 0.75 5.44 11.53
CA LEU A 101 -0.15 5.02 12.60
C LEU A 101 -0.32 3.50 12.61
N SER A 102 -0.50 2.93 13.79
CA SER A 102 -0.93 1.53 13.89
C SER A 102 -2.32 1.33 13.26
N PRO A 103 -2.66 0.10 12.84
CA PRO A 103 -3.97 -0.18 12.28
C PRO A 103 -5.16 0.24 13.15
N ASP A 104 -5.02 0.21 14.49
CA ASP A 104 -6.05 0.67 15.43
C ASP A 104 -6.00 2.18 15.72
N GLY A 105 -5.01 2.91 15.16
CA GLY A 105 -4.83 4.36 15.36
C GLY A 105 -4.38 4.80 16.75
N GLN A 106 -4.07 3.86 17.65
CA GLN A 106 -3.69 4.18 19.02
C GLN A 106 -2.19 4.35 19.23
N ARG A 107 -1.38 3.87 18.28
CA ARG A 107 0.08 3.94 18.33
C ARG A 107 0.61 4.73 17.15
N VAL A 108 1.76 5.36 17.33
CA VAL A 108 2.46 6.13 16.31
C VAL A 108 3.94 5.75 16.27
N ALA A 109 4.50 5.68 15.07
CA ALA A 109 5.94 5.54 14.90
C ALA A 109 6.45 6.47 13.80
N TYR A 110 7.67 6.95 13.96
CA TYR A 110 8.33 7.85 13.01
C TYR A 110 9.84 7.85 13.20
N GLY A 111 10.52 8.32 12.18
CA GLY A 111 11.93 8.57 12.25
C GLY A 111 12.26 10.02 12.57
N ALA A 112 13.23 10.23 13.44
CA ALA A 112 13.66 11.55 13.88
C ALA A 112 15.17 11.66 13.94
N LYS A 113 15.70 12.91 13.85
CA LYS A 113 17.13 13.21 14.02
C LYS A 113 17.35 14.29 15.05
N SER A 114 18.43 14.12 15.84
CA SER A 114 19.02 15.15 16.69
C SER A 114 20.52 15.20 16.43
N GLY A 115 21.02 16.29 15.86
CA GLY A 115 22.36 16.36 15.28
C GLY A 115 22.53 15.29 14.19
N GLU A 116 23.66 14.58 14.26
CA GLU A 116 23.99 13.48 13.35
C GLU A 116 23.32 12.14 13.72
N THR A 117 22.57 12.11 14.81
CA THR A 117 22.02 10.86 15.35
C THR A 117 20.57 10.64 14.88
N SER A 118 20.33 9.46 14.34
CA SER A 118 19.00 9.00 13.92
C SER A 118 18.33 8.14 14.99
N TYR A 119 17.02 8.29 15.11
CA TYR A 119 16.16 7.51 16.02
C TYR A 119 14.93 7.00 15.28
N VAL A 120 14.47 5.83 15.66
CA VAL A 120 13.09 5.40 15.44
C VAL A 120 12.33 5.69 16.73
N VAL A 121 11.28 6.47 16.66
CA VAL A 121 10.47 6.82 17.83
C VAL A 121 9.15 6.06 17.74
N VAL A 122 8.83 5.29 18.78
CA VAL A 122 7.59 4.52 18.89
C VAL A 122 6.86 4.95 20.16
N ASP A 123 5.66 5.50 20.02
CA ASP A 123 4.83 5.99 21.14
C ASP A 123 5.57 6.96 22.08
N GLY A 124 6.46 7.78 21.50
CA GLY A 124 7.31 8.73 22.21
C GLY A 124 8.59 8.14 22.83
N VAL A 125 8.83 6.83 22.67
CA VAL A 125 10.06 6.17 23.15
C VAL A 125 11.06 6.06 22.01
N GLU A 126 12.26 6.63 22.20
CA GLU A 126 13.37 6.56 21.25
C GLU A 126 14.00 5.17 21.23
N LYS A 127 14.21 4.64 20.03
CA LYS A 127 15.02 3.48 19.72
C LYS A 127 16.29 3.96 19.01
N GLY A 128 17.43 3.45 19.38
CA GLY A 128 18.73 3.90 18.89
C GLY A 128 19.69 4.21 20.03
N PRO A 129 20.78 4.97 19.80
CA PRO A 129 21.10 5.77 18.61
C PRO A 129 21.46 4.92 17.38
N PHE A 130 21.12 5.41 16.20
CA PHE A 130 21.44 4.80 14.91
C PHE A 130 22.24 5.78 14.04
N THR A 131 23.04 5.22 13.11
CA THR A 131 23.71 6.02 12.08
C THR A 131 22.70 6.48 11.03
N ASP A 132 21.77 5.60 10.70
CA ASP A 132 20.67 5.84 9.75
C ASP A 132 19.51 4.89 10.05
N ARG A 133 18.38 5.07 9.39
CA ARG A 133 17.20 4.22 9.53
C ARG A 133 16.40 4.18 8.22
N GLY A 134 15.65 3.14 8.02
CA GLY A 134 14.81 2.96 6.85
C GLY A 134 13.31 3.02 7.19
N ARG A 135 12.56 2.07 6.70
CA ARG A 135 11.10 2.02 6.82
C ARG A 135 10.64 1.48 8.16
N ILE A 136 9.44 1.86 8.52
CA ILE A 136 8.77 1.43 9.74
C ILE A 136 7.43 0.81 9.35
N ALA A 137 7.02 -0.27 10.01
CA ALA A 137 5.73 -0.90 9.81
C ALA A 137 5.14 -1.40 11.12
N PHE A 138 3.83 -1.24 11.32
CA PHE A 138 3.11 -1.91 12.40
C PHE A 138 2.58 -3.28 11.94
N SER A 139 2.52 -4.21 12.88
CA SER A 139 1.83 -5.48 12.67
C SER A 139 0.32 -5.26 12.50
N PRO A 140 -0.39 -6.18 11.80
CA PRO A 140 -1.84 -6.11 11.64
C PRO A 140 -2.64 -6.02 12.95
N ASP A 141 -2.16 -6.62 14.03
CA ASP A 141 -2.78 -6.57 15.37
C ASP A 141 -2.42 -5.31 16.18
N SER A 142 -1.61 -4.39 15.60
CA SER A 142 -1.14 -3.15 16.22
C SER A 142 -0.16 -3.32 17.39
N LYS A 143 0.24 -4.55 17.76
CA LYS A 143 1.08 -4.77 18.94
C LYS A 143 2.57 -4.63 18.66
N HIS A 144 3.02 -5.06 17.48
CA HIS A 144 4.43 -5.09 17.10
C HIS A 144 4.77 -3.98 16.12
N VAL A 145 6.02 -3.52 16.17
CA VAL A 145 6.60 -2.59 15.20
C VAL A 145 7.88 -3.19 14.61
N GLY A 146 7.94 -3.25 13.29
CA GLY A 146 9.12 -3.64 12.53
C GLY A 146 9.80 -2.40 11.95
N TYR A 147 11.11 -2.34 11.99
CA TYR A 147 11.89 -1.27 11.36
C TYR A 147 13.30 -1.72 11.04
N ASP A 148 13.89 -1.11 10.06
CA ASP A 148 15.30 -1.28 9.76
C ASP A 148 16.10 -0.08 10.22
N ALA A 149 17.31 -0.33 10.73
CA ALA A 149 18.22 0.70 11.22
C ALA A 149 19.67 0.32 10.99
N LYS A 150 20.51 1.36 10.82
CA LYS A 150 21.94 1.23 10.54
C LYS A 150 22.76 1.51 11.78
N ILE A 151 23.70 0.61 12.10
CA ILE A 151 24.71 0.80 13.14
C ILE A 151 26.09 0.72 12.47
N GLY A 152 26.84 1.81 12.49
CA GLY A 152 28.07 1.92 11.70
C GLY A 152 27.76 1.79 10.21
N ASN A 153 28.33 0.78 9.55
CA ASN A 153 28.10 0.50 8.13
C ASN A 153 27.04 -0.56 7.87
N ASN A 154 26.52 -1.21 8.88
CA ASN A 154 25.66 -2.38 8.75
C ASN A 154 24.21 -2.05 9.06
N TRP A 155 23.30 -2.55 8.24
CA TRP A 155 21.86 -2.50 8.47
C TRP A 155 21.39 -3.72 9.26
N TYR A 156 20.36 -3.54 10.05
CA TYR A 156 19.71 -4.60 10.83
C TYR A 156 18.20 -4.43 10.82
N MET A 157 17.49 -5.56 10.78
CA MET A 157 16.05 -5.60 10.99
C MET A 157 15.74 -5.71 12.48
N TYR A 158 14.79 -4.92 12.93
CA TYR A 158 14.26 -4.95 14.28
C TYR A 158 12.77 -5.30 14.27
N VAL A 159 12.36 -6.10 15.23
CA VAL A 159 10.97 -6.21 15.64
C VAL A 159 10.91 -5.84 17.11
N ASP A 160 10.17 -4.76 17.44
CA ASP A 160 10.16 -4.13 18.75
C ASP A 160 11.58 -3.75 19.25
N ASN A 161 12.14 -4.54 20.17
CA ASN A 161 13.49 -4.37 20.70
C ASN A 161 14.44 -5.51 20.30
N ILE A 162 13.97 -6.45 19.48
CA ILE A 162 14.76 -7.61 19.10
C ILE A 162 15.38 -7.33 17.73
N LYS A 163 16.70 -7.47 17.65
CA LYS A 163 17.49 -7.29 16.45
C LYS A 163 17.81 -8.66 15.83
N ASN A 164 17.77 -8.77 14.50
CA ASN A 164 18.26 -9.95 13.82
C ASN A 164 19.80 -10.10 14.00
N ASP A 165 20.31 -11.34 13.91
CA ASP A 165 21.73 -11.62 14.14
C ASP A 165 22.64 -11.24 12.96
N GLY A 166 22.12 -11.19 11.75
CA GLY A 166 22.86 -10.87 10.53
C GLY A 166 22.94 -9.38 10.24
N ALA A 167 24.12 -8.90 9.89
CA ALA A 167 24.31 -7.57 9.31
C ALA A 167 23.98 -7.62 7.82
N LEU A 168 23.32 -6.60 7.30
CA LEU A 168 22.77 -6.53 5.96
C LEU A 168 23.31 -5.30 5.23
N GLN A 169 23.38 -5.32 3.92
CA GLN A 169 23.86 -4.14 3.18
C GLN A 169 22.77 -3.11 2.96
N TYR A 170 21.52 -3.53 2.76
CA TYR A 170 20.36 -2.65 2.60
C TYR A 170 19.05 -3.43 2.80
N PHE A 171 17.98 -2.74 3.17
CA PHE A 171 16.63 -3.28 3.28
C PHE A 171 15.63 -2.55 2.38
N ASP A 172 14.66 -3.28 1.87
CA ASP A 172 13.40 -2.72 1.38
C ASP A 172 12.23 -3.57 1.89
N ARG A 173 11.23 -2.87 2.44
CA ARG A 173 9.90 -3.39 2.81
C ARG A 173 9.87 -4.59 3.76
N SER A 174 9.71 -4.36 5.04
CA SER A 174 9.23 -5.39 5.96
C SER A 174 7.70 -5.52 5.91
N VAL A 175 7.19 -6.75 5.90
CA VAL A 175 5.77 -7.05 5.91
C VAL A 175 5.47 -8.09 6.97
N PHE A 176 4.56 -7.77 7.89
CA PHE A 176 4.06 -8.75 8.85
C PHE A 176 3.03 -9.68 8.22
N SER A 177 3.00 -10.95 8.66
CA SER A 177 1.92 -11.89 8.36
C SER A 177 0.58 -11.39 8.92
N HIS A 178 -0.52 -11.94 8.41
CA HIS A 178 -1.87 -11.54 8.83
C HIS A 178 -2.12 -11.77 10.33
N ASP A 179 -1.66 -12.88 10.85
CA ASP A 179 -1.74 -13.26 12.26
C ASP A 179 -0.73 -12.53 13.15
N SER A 180 0.12 -11.68 12.54
CA SER A 180 1.17 -10.92 13.23
C SER A 180 2.26 -11.77 13.87
N SER A 181 2.37 -13.05 13.53
CA SER A 181 3.34 -13.99 14.14
C SER A 181 4.69 -14.01 13.42
N LYS A 182 4.76 -13.54 12.19
CA LYS A 182 5.95 -13.57 11.34
C LYS A 182 6.20 -12.24 10.65
N VAL A 183 7.44 -12.03 10.24
CA VAL A 183 7.87 -10.88 9.44
C VAL A 183 8.65 -11.37 8.22
N THR A 184 8.34 -10.81 7.05
CA THR A 184 9.10 -11.02 5.81
C THR A 184 9.82 -9.74 5.45
N TYR A 185 11.09 -9.84 5.09
CA TYR A 185 11.94 -8.72 4.69
C TYR A 185 12.95 -9.14 3.63
N LEU A 186 13.46 -8.16 2.89
CA LEU A 186 14.44 -8.36 1.84
C LEU A 186 15.84 -8.01 2.35
N GLU A 187 16.77 -8.91 2.21
CA GLU A 187 18.19 -8.72 2.47
C GLU A 187 18.94 -8.55 1.15
N VAL A 188 19.73 -7.50 1.03
CA VAL A 188 20.66 -7.32 -0.09
C VAL A 188 21.98 -8.01 0.24
N THR A 189 22.43 -8.88 -0.64
CA THR A 189 23.68 -9.62 -0.45
C THR A 189 24.89 -8.87 -1.02
N ASP A 190 26.11 -9.35 -0.76
CA ASP A 190 27.34 -8.81 -1.32
C ASP A 190 27.47 -9.02 -2.83
N VAL A 191 26.66 -9.92 -3.38
CA VAL A 191 26.66 -10.23 -4.81
C VAL A 191 25.64 -9.34 -5.51
N SER A 192 26.10 -8.51 -6.44
CA SER A 192 25.23 -7.62 -7.21
C SER A 192 24.12 -8.39 -7.91
N GLY A 193 22.88 -7.94 -7.71
CA GLY A 193 21.67 -8.54 -8.28
C GLY A 193 21.22 -9.84 -7.59
N VAL A 194 21.77 -10.17 -6.42
CA VAL A 194 21.34 -11.30 -5.60
C VAL A 194 20.78 -10.80 -4.28
N TYR A 195 19.57 -11.22 -3.97
CA TYR A 195 18.83 -10.82 -2.79
C TYR A 195 18.37 -12.07 -2.03
N ARG A 196 18.11 -11.91 -0.74
CA ARG A 196 17.50 -12.95 0.07
C ARG A 196 16.16 -12.46 0.63
N LEU A 197 15.09 -13.12 0.27
CA LEU A 197 13.78 -12.90 0.89
C LEU A 197 13.72 -13.79 2.14
N ILE A 198 13.66 -13.15 3.29
CA ILE A 198 13.69 -13.83 4.59
C ILE A 198 12.31 -13.73 5.23
N THR A 199 11.76 -14.86 5.63
CA THR A 199 10.58 -14.93 6.51
C THR A 199 11.00 -15.53 7.85
N SER A 200 10.69 -14.81 8.92
CA SER A 200 11.12 -15.17 10.28
C SER A 200 9.99 -15.06 11.29
N ASP A 201 10.12 -15.77 12.42
CA ASP A 201 9.36 -15.42 13.62
C ASP A 201 9.79 -14.03 14.16
N LEU A 202 9.01 -13.46 15.07
CA LEU A 202 9.29 -12.13 15.62
C LEU A 202 10.54 -12.07 16.51
N LYS A 203 11.16 -13.21 16.78
CA LYS A 203 12.40 -13.32 17.60
C LYS A 203 13.63 -13.65 16.74
N PHE A 204 13.46 -13.75 15.43
CA PHE A 204 14.50 -14.15 14.48
C PHE A 204 15.17 -15.52 14.76
N LYS A 205 14.45 -16.41 15.44
CA LYS A 205 14.96 -17.76 15.79
C LYS A 205 14.65 -18.83 14.75
N GLN A 206 13.57 -18.62 13.99
CA GLN A 206 13.16 -19.52 12.92
C GLN A 206 13.10 -18.73 11.62
N ASN A 207 14.08 -18.95 10.77
CA ASN A 207 14.22 -18.22 9.51
C ASN A 207 14.10 -19.17 8.33
N MET A 208 13.31 -18.80 7.35
CA MET A 208 13.38 -19.29 6.00
C MET A 208 14.00 -18.22 5.12
N ALA A 209 14.94 -18.58 4.28
CA ALA A 209 15.56 -17.66 3.33
C ALA A 209 15.45 -18.22 1.91
N LEU A 210 14.92 -17.43 1.00
CA LEU A 210 14.87 -17.73 -0.43
C LEU A 210 15.82 -16.77 -1.16
N THR A 211 16.76 -17.33 -1.93
CA THR A 211 17.61 -16.51 -2.79
C THR A 211 16.84 -16.11 -4.03
N ILE A 212 16.74 -14.82 -4.27
CA ILE A 212 16.04 -14.23 -5.41
C ILE A 212 16.97 -13.30 -6.18
N ALA A 213 16.73 -13.13 -7.45
CA ALA A 213 17.61 -12.35 -8.33
C ALA A 213 17.01 -10.98 -8.72
N ASP A 214 15.90 -10.61 -8.12
CA ASP A 214 15.25 -9.31 -8.27
C ASP A 214 14.57 -8.94 -6.95
N THR A 215 14.33 -7.66 -6.75
CA THR A 215 13.57 -7.14 -5.61
C THR A 215 12.05 -7.36 -5.75
N ALA A 216 11.60 -7.97 -6.86
CA ALA A 216 10.19 -8.22 -7.14
C ALA A 216 9.65 -9.35 -6.25
N TYR A 217 8.89 -8.98 -5.27
CA TYR A 217 8.05 -9.91 -4.50
C TYR A 217 6.69 -9.28 -4.17
N ALA A 218 5.72 -10.11 -3.92
CA ALA A 218 4.37 -9.71 -3.51
C ALA A 218 3.90 -10.53 -2.33
N VAL A 219 3.09 -9.89 -1.48
CA VAL A 219 2.37 -10.57 -0.40
C VAL A 219 0.89 -10.37 -0.68
N ASN A 220 0.10 -11.44 -0.56
CA ASN A 220 -1.34 -11.33 -0.81
C ASN A 220 -2.03 -10.43 0.23
N ALA A 221 -3.25 -9.95 -0.08
CA ALA A 221 -3.99 -9.03 0.78
C ALA A 221 -4.28 -9.60 2.18
N GLU A 222 -4.45 -10.92 2.28
CA GLU A 222 -4.64 -11.63 3.54
C GLU A 222 -3.31 -11.83 4.30
N LYS A 223 -2.17 -11.50 3.66
CA LYS A 223 -0.82 -11.68 4.21
C LYS A 223 -0.53 -13.09 4.70
N THR A 224 -1.02 -14.06 3.95
CA THR A 224 -0.82 -15.50 4.19
C THR A 224 0.13 -16.13 3.19
N THR A 225 0.29 -15.54 1.99
CA THR A 225 1.10 -16.09 0.90
C THR A 225 2.08 -15.04 0.39
N VAL A 226 3.30 -15.47 0.17
CA VAL A 226 4.38 -14.68 -0.45
C VAL A 226 4.70 -15.27 -1.81
N ALA A 227 4.92 -14.41 -2.81
CA ALA A 227 5.46 -14.78 -4.10
C ALA A 227 6.67 -13.91 -4.44
N ALA A 228 7.67 -14.49 -5.08
CA ALA A 228 8.90 -13.80 -5.46
C ALA A 228 9.43 -14.34 -6.78
N VAL A 229 10.34 -13.59 -7.39
CA VAL A 229 11.00 -13.96 -8.65
C VAL A 229 12.36 -14.58 -8.33
N GLU A 230 12.56 -15.84 -8.72
CA GLU A 230 13.80 -16.58 -8.59
C GLU A 230 14.49 -16.72 -9.95
N LYS A 231 15.80 -16.58 -9.99
CA LYS A 231 16.59 -16.86 -11.18
C LYS A 231 17.34 -18.18 -11.05
N LYS A 232 17.07 -19.11 -11.98
CA LYS A 232 17.80 -20.39 -12.09
C LYS A 232 18.57 -20.41 -13.39
N GLN A 233 19.90 -20.35 -13.28
CA GLN A 233 20.81 -20.23 -14.43
C GLN A 233 20.50 -18.99 -15.28
N THR A 234 19.95 -19.16 -16.49
CA THR A 234 19.60 -18.09 -17.42
C THR A 234 18.10 -17.79 -17.46
N LYS A 235 17.26 -18.51 -16.72
CA LYS A 235 15.81 -18.40 -16.73
C LYS A 235 15.27 -17.89 -15.40
N TRP A 236 14.10 -17.29 -15.47
CA TRP A 236 13.38 -16.72 -14.35
C TRP A 236 12.11 -17.53 -14.07
N ASN A 237 11.81 -17.72 -12.79
CA ASN A 237 10.62 -18.43 -12.32
C ASN A 237 9.94 -17.60 -11.25
N VAL A 238 8.63 -17.68 -11.15
CA VAL A 238 7.92 -17.22 -9.95
C VAL A 238 7.88 -18.38 -8.96
N VAL A 239 8.25 -18.11 -7.72
CA VAL A 239 8.12 -19.03 -6.59
C VAL A 239 7.12 -18.45 -5.60
N SER A 240 6.29 -19.29 -4.99
CA SER A 240 5.37 -18.86 -3.95
C SER A 240 5.29 -19.88 -2.83
N PHE A 241 4.96 -19.40 -1.61
CA PHE A 241 4.76 -20.23 -0.43
C PHE A 241 3.79 -19.57 0.54
N ASP A 242 3.17 -20.38 1.37
CA ASP A 242 2.34 -19.90 2.47
C ASP A 242 3.19 -19.68 3.72
N TYR A 243 2.87 -18.67 4.53
CA TYR A 243 3.58 -18.38 5.77
C TYR A 243 3.59 -19.56 6.75
N ASP A 244 2.52 -20.37 6.76
CA ASP A 244 2.41 -21.53 7.64
C ASP A 244 3.22 -22.74 7.13
N HIS A 245 3.51 -22.78 5.84
CA HIS A 245 4.25 -23.85 5.17
C HIS A 245 5.36 -23.30 4.27
N PRO A 246 6.34 -22.56 4.81
CA PRO A 246 7.38 -21.93 4.01
C PRO A 246 8.31 -22.92 3.30
N ASP A 247 8.35 -24.18 3.77
CA ASP A 247 9.07 -25.30 3.16
C ASP A 247 8.41 -25.85 1.89
N LYS A 248 7.14 -25.53 1.65
CA LYS A 248 6.37 -26.00 0.49
C LYS A 248 6.34 -24.96 -0.63
N LEU A 249 7.48 -24.80 -1.30
CA LEU A 249 7.59 -23.92 -2.45
C LEU A 249 6.81 -24.45 -3.65
N LYS A 250 5.99 -23.59 -4.26
CA LYS A 250 5.43 -23.79 -5.60
C LYS A 250 6.30 -23.01 -6.58
N THR A 251 6.74 -23.65 -7.66
CA THR A 251 7.53 -23.02 -8.72
C THR A 251 6.73 -23.04 -10.00
N GLY A 252 6.55 -21.86 -10.60
CA GLY A 252 5.91 -21.70 -11.91
C GLY A 252 6.85 -22.01 -13.07
N GLU A 253 6.35 -21.81 -14.29
CA GLU A 253 7.10 -21.98 -15.55
C GLU A 253 8.34 -21.08 -15.64
N SER A 254 9.24 -21.42 -16.55
CA SER A 254 10.50 -20.71 -16.77
C SER A 254 10.43 -19.76 -17.95
N TYR A 255 10.87 -18.52 -17.74
CA TYR A 255 10.82 -17.42 -18.71
C TYR A 255 12.19 -16.81 -18.94
N ASP A 256 12.33 -15.98 -19.99
CA ASP A 256 13.54 -15.20 -20.25
C ASP A 256 13.66 -14.01 -19.28
N ASP A 257 12.51 -13.45 -18.85
CA ASP A 257 12.41 -12.37 -17.87
C ASP A 257 11.02 -12.39 -17.21
N ILE A 258 10.91 -11.89 -15.98
CA ILE A 258 9.64 -11.72 -15.27
C ILE A 258 9.59 -10.31 -14.69
N LYS A 259 8.47 -9.64 -14.93
CA LYS A 259 8.21 -8.26 -14.47
C LYS A 259 6.88 -8.19 -13.76
N GLN A 260 6.77 -7.25 -12.84
CA GLN A 260 5.48 -6.82 -12.25
C GLN A 260 4.64 -7.98 -11.71
N LEU A 261 5.03 -8.48 -10.54
CA LEU A 261 4.32 -9.52 -9.82
C LEU A 261 3.26 -8.93 -8.89
N THR A 262 2.02 -9.45 -8.90
CA THR A 262 0.95 -9.02 -7.99
C THR A 262 -0.05 -10.13 -7.69
N PHE A 263 -0.73 -10.02 -6.55
CA PHE A 263 -1.88 -10.85 -6.22
C PHE A 263 -3.20 -10.14 -6.55
N SER A 264 -4.25 -10.92 -6.76
CA SER A 264 -5.62 -10.40 -6.78
C SER A 264 -5.98 -9.78 -5.44
N GLU A 265 -6.99 -8.89 -5.41
CA GLU A 265 -7.45 -8.20 -4.19
C GLU A 265 -7.76 -9.18 -3.03
N LYS A 266 -8.36 -10.32 -3.32
CA LYS A 266 -8.63 -11.39 -2.35
C LYS A 266 -7.45 -12.35 -2.12
N GLY A 267 -6.31 -12.08 -2.75
CA GLY A 267 -5.08 -12.86 -2.57
C GLY A 267 -5.09 -14.29 -3.11
N LYS A 268 -6.14 -14.69 -3.84
CA LYS A 268 -6.30 -16.08 -4.32
C LYS A 268 -5.58 -16.37 -5.61
N SER A 269 -5.32 -15.34 -6.42
CA SER A 269 -4.70 -15.48 -7.74
C SER A 269 -3.45 -14.63 -7.83
N LEU A 270 -2.46 -15.17 -8.50
CA LEU A 270 -1.18 -14.54 -8.76
C LEU A 270 -1.08 -14.20 -10.24
N ALA A 271 -0.70 -12.96 -10.53
CA ALA A 271 -0.45 -12.53 -11.89
C ALA A 271 0.91 -11.84 -12.02
N TYR A 272 1.54 -11.99 -13.19
CA TYR A 272 2.81 -11.36 -13.51
C TYR A 272 2.99 -11.21 -15.03
N ILE A 273 3.87 -10.31 -15.43
CA ILE A 273 4.29 -10.18 -16.83
C ILE A 273 5.56 -11.01 -17.02
N ALA A 274 5.53 -11.92 -17.98
CA ALA A 274 6.65 -12.77 -18.37
C ALA A 274 7.12 -12.46 -19.79
N VAL A 275 8.41 -12.63 -20.05
CA VAL A 275 8.99 -12.49 -21.39
C VAL A 275 9.47 -13.86 -21.84
N LYS A 276 9.09 -14.26 -23.07
CA LYS A 276 9.48 -15.51 -23.70
C LYS A 276 9.74 -15.25 -25.19
N GLU A 277 10.93 -15.56 -25.67
CA GLU A 277 11.34 -15.33 -27.07
C GLU A 277 11.11 -13.88 -27.54
N GLY A 278 11.42 -12.92 -26.68
CA GLY A 278 11.26 -11.48 -26.95
C GLY A 278 9.82 -10.97 -26.94
N LYS A 279 8.82 -11.80 -26.65
CA LYS A 279 7.42 -11.43 -26.54
C LYS A 279 6.98 -11.36 -25.09
N SER A 280 6.09 -10.41 -24.76
CA SER A 280 5.54 -10.26 -23.41
C SER A 280 4.21 -10.98 -23.27
N TYR A 281 4.05 -11.67 -22.17
CA TYR A 281 2.85 -12.40 -21.80
C TYR A 281 2.38 -11.92 -20.43
N ILE A 282 1.08 -11.81 -20.26
CA ILE A 282 0.48 -11.78 -18.92
C ILE A 282 0.19 -13.21 -18.49
N VAL A 283 0.61 -13.56 -17.28
CA VAL A 283 0.35 -14.88 -16.70
C VAL A 283 -0.60 -14.70 -15.53
N LEU A 284 -1.65 -15.50 -15.47
CA LEU A 284 -2.62 -15.56 -14.39
C LEU A 284 -2.84 -17.01 -13.97
N ASP A 285 -2.43 -17.39 -12.76
CA ASP A 285 -2.56 -18.76 -12.23
C ASP A 285 -2.11 -19.82 -13.27
N ASP A 286 -0.87 -19.67 -13.76
CA ASP A 286 -0.24 -20.57 -14.76
C ASP A 286 -0.84 -20.55 -16.17
N LYS A 287 -1.80 -19.66 -16.47
CA LYS A 287 -2.30 -19.43 -17.83
C LYS A 287 -1.61 -18.23 -18.46
N GLU A 288 -1.18 -18.39 -19.70
CA GLU A 288 -0.50 -17.34 -20.48
C GLU A 288 -1.41 -16.73 -21.54
N GLU A 289 -1.36 -15.41 -21.68
CA GLU A 289 -1.92 -14.69 -22.84
C GLU A 289 -0.87 -13.72 -23.39
N LEU A 290 -0.66 -13.75 -24.71
CA LEU A 290 0.25 -12.84 -25.39
C LEU A 290 -0.27 -11.41 -25.29
N LEU A 291 0.57 -10.49 -24.77
CA LEU A 291 0.23 -9.09 -24.72
C LEU A 291 0.49 -8.39 -26.07
N PRO A 292 -0.34 -7.40 -26.44
CA PRO A 292 -0.03 -6.49 -27.55
C PRO A 292 1.32 -5.79 -27.35
N GLU A 293 1.98 -5.40 -28.44
CA GLU A 293 3.21 -4.60 -28.35
C GLU A 293 2.95 -3.27 -27.63
N GLY A 294 3.89 -2.84 -26.79
CA GLY A 294 3.82 -1.60 -26.04
C GLY A 294 4.57 -1.65 -24.71
N GLU A 295 4.45 -0.57 -23.96
CA GLU A 295 4.92 -0.48 -22.58
C GLU A 295 3.76 -0.83 -21.63
N TYR A 296 4.09 -1.49 -20.52
CA TYR A 296 3.10 -1.95 -19.53
C TYR A 296 3.37 -1.27 -18.19
N PRO A 297 2.79 -0.06 -17.96
CA PRO A 297 3.01 0.65 -16.69
C PRO A 297 2.41 -0.10 -15.50
N TRP A 298 3.10 -0.03 -14.39
CA TRP A 298 2.63 -0.56 -13.11
C TRP A 298 1.59 0.37 -12.45
N PRO A 299 0.60 -0.15 -11.74
CA PRO A 299 0.18 -1.55 -11.59
C PRO A 299 -0.85 -1.98 -12.64
N PHE A 300 -0.85 -3.26 -13.02
CA PHE A 300 -2.01 -3.91 -13.60
C PHE A 300 -2.92 -4.47 -12.47
N VAL A 301 -4.17 -4.79 -12.77
CA VAL A 301 -5.16 -5.22 -11.78
C VAL A 301 -5.80 -6.54 -12.17
N VAL A 302 -5.73 -7.53 -11.27
CA VAL A 302 -6.43 -8.79 -11.43
C VAL A 302 -7.92 -8.58 -11.13
N ARG A 303 -8.78 -8.96 -12.09
CA ARG A 303 -10.24 -8.86 -11.91
C ARG A 303 -10.70 -9.81 -10.81
N PRO A 304 -11.68 -9.41 -10.00
CA PRO A 304 -12.27 -10.30 -9.00
C PRO A 304 -12.72 -11.63 -9.59
N GLU A 305 -12.65 -12.71 -8.79
CA GLU A 305 -13.05 -14.06 -9.15
C GLU A 305 -12.28 -14.67 -10.37
N ASN A 306 -11.01 -14.28 -10.55
CA ASN A 306 -10.12 -14.77 -11.61
C ASN A 306 -10.66 -14.61 -13.03
N ARG A 307 -11.43 -13.54 -13.25
CA ARG A 307 -12.04 -13.28 -14.57
C ARG A 307 -11.10 -12.57 -15.55
N GLY A 308 -9.81 -12.54 -15.26
CA GLY A 308 -8.79 -11.94 -16.11
C GLY A 308 -8.01 -10.81 -15.45
N VAL A 309 -7.26 -10.08 -16.27
CA VAL A 309 -6.39 -8.98 -15.84
C VAL A 309 -6.67 -7.75 -16.69
N GLY A 310 -6.81 -6.60 -16.02
CA GLY A 310 -6.82 -5.30 -16.67
C GLY A 310 -5.42 -4.68 -16.63
N ILE A 311 -4.91 -4.31 -17.78
CA ILE A 311 -3.60 -3.70 -17.95
C ILE A 311 -3.64 -2.55 -18.96
N PHE A 312 -2.99 -1.44 -18.64
CA PHE A 312 -2.79 -0.38 -19.65
C PHE A 312 -1.66 -0.74 -20.59
N ILE A 313 -1.91 -0.57 -21.89
CA ILE A 313 -0.91 -0.66 -22.95
C ILE A 313 -0.58 0.77 -23.36
N VAL A 314 0.68 1.14 -23.31
CA VAL A 314 1.16 2.49 -23.64
C VAL A 314 2.07 2.43 -24.86
N HIS A 315 1.80 3.29 -25.81
CA HIS A 315 2.66 3.51 -26.98
C HIS A 315 3.26 4.91 -26.91
N SER A 316 4.58 4.98 -26.97
CA SER A 316 5.33 6.23 -26.95
C SER A 316 5.97 6.47 -28.32
N LYS A 317 5.69 7.64 -28.95
CA LYS A 317 6.33 8.08 -30.19
C LYS A 317 6.83 9.52 -30.03
N GLY A 318 8.09 9.66 -29.68
CA GLY A 318 8.69 10.95 -29.33
C GLY A 318 8.06 11.53 -28.05
N LYS A 319 7.43 12.71 -28.15
CA LYS A 319 6.71 13.35 -27.01
C LYS A 319 5.23 12.95 -26.92
N LEU A 320 4.73 12.16 -27.88
CA LEU A 320 3.34 11.74 -27.90
C LEU A 320 3.22 10.38 -27.21
N THR A 321 2.33 10.31 -26.24
CA THR A 321 1.94 9.07 -25.56
C THR A 321 0.47 8.79 -25.82
N SER A 322 0.15 7.52 -25.98
CA SER A 322 -1.23 7.06 -26.04
C SER A 322 -1.39 5.78 -25.25
N ALA A 323 -2.44 5.70 -24.46
CA ALA A 323 -2.73 4.57 -23.59
C ALA A 323 -4.15 4.05 -23.82
N TYR A 324 -4.32 2.74 -23.74
CA TYR A 324 -5.63 2.12 -23.70
C TYR A 324 -5.66 0.97 -22.69
N LEU A 325 -6.84 0.65 -22.18
CA LEU A 325 -7.01 -0.47 -21.26
C LEU A 325 -7.20 -1.77 -22.07
N HIS A 326 -6.35 -2.76 -21.81
CA HIS A 326 -6.44 -4.12 -22.32
C HIS A 326 -6.99 -5.04 -21.23
N HIS A 327 -7.93 -5.93 -21.60
CA HIS A 327 -8.51 -6.94 -20.72
C HIS A 327 -8.04 -8.33 -21.16
N ALA A 328 -6.98 -8.82 -20.55
CA ALA A 328 -6.49 -10.18 -20.80
C ALA A 328 -7.41 -11.24 -20.18
N PHE A 329 -7.48 -12.40 -20.80
CA PHE A 329 -8.33 -13.55 -20.45
C PHE A 329 -9.83 -13.24 -20.45
N ALA A 330 -10.23 -12.18 -21.13
CA ALA A 330 -11.62 -11.82 -21.34
C ALA A 330 -12.02 -12.05 -22.79
N PRO A 331 -13.32 -12.32 -23.08
CA PRO A 331 -13.78 -12.33 -24.48
C PRO A 331 -13.41 -11.01 -25.15
N ALA A 332 -12.94 -11.07 -26.39
CA ALA A 332 -12.59 -9.89 -27.18
C ALA A 332 -13.76 -8.90 -27.16
N SER A 333 -13.64 -7.82 -26.42
CA SER A 333 -14.67 -6.82 -26.29
C SER A 333 -14.14 -5.47 -26.72
N GLN A 334 -14.89 -4.80 -27.56
CA GLN A 334 -14.90 -3.39 -27.96
C GLN A 334 -13.53 -2.70 -28.09
N GLN A 335 -13.33 -1.99 -29.21
CA GLN A 335 -12.22 -1.06 -29.39
C GLN A 335 -12.11 -0.12 -28.19
N ASN A 336 -11.06 -0.32 -27.40
CA ASN A 336 -10.76 0.56 -26.27
C ASN A 336 -10.38 1.94 -26.81
N LYS A 337 -11.08 2.95 -26.32
CA LYS A 337 -10.72 4.35 -26.61
C LYS A 337 -9.30 4.62 -26.09
N THR A 338 -8.54 5.37 -26.86
CA THR A 338 -7.17 5.74 -26.54
C THR A 338 -7.14 7.11 -25.89
N TYR A 339 -6.35 7.23 -24.83
CA TYR A 339 -6.14 8.43 -24.04
C TYR A 339 -4.65 8.81 -24.02
N LYS A 340 -4.31 10.01 -23.57
CA LYS A 340 -2.91 10.38 -23.34
C LYS A 340 -2.29 9.48 -22.27
N GLU A 341 -3.04 9.19 -21.21
CA GLU A 341 -2.62 8.36 -20.08
C GLU A 341 -3.84 7.71 -19.43
N GLY A 342 -3.64 6.52 -18.86
CA GLY A 342 -4.62 5.81 -18.04
C GLY A 342 -4.01 5.38 -16.71
N ALA A 343 -4.76 5.53 -15.61
CA ALA A 343 -4.28 5.21 -14.26
C ALA A 343 -5.42 4.80 -13.31
N HIS A 344 -5.06 4.28 -12.13
CA HIS A 344 -6.00 3.98 -11.05
C HIS A 344 -7.16 3.07 -11.46
N LEU A 345 -6.86 2.00 -12.24
CA LEU A 345 -7.87 1.01 -12.60
C LEU A 345 -8.41 0.31 -11.35
N THR A 346 -9.73 0.18 -11.29
CA THR A 346 -10.44 -0.58 -10.25
C THR A 346 -11.59 -1.37 -10.85
N TYR A 347 -12.02 -2.43 -10.17
CA TYR A 347 -13.17 -3.24 -10.54
C TYR A 347 -14.21 -3.25 -9.42
N SER A 348 -15.49 -3.41 -9.77
CA SER A 348 -16.53 -3.76 -8.79
C SER A 348 -16.23 -5.15 -8.20
N ARG A 349 -16.73 -5.39 -6.97
CA ARG A 349 -16.47 -6.63 -6.23
C ARG A 349 -16.88 -7.90 -6.99
N ASP A 350 -17.90 -7.82 -7.83
CA ASP A 350 -18.38 -8.91 -8.70
C ASP A 350 -17.63 -8.99 -10.04
N GLY A 351 -16.67 -8.09 -10.27
CA GLY A 351 -15.85 -8.03 -11.48
C GLY A 351 -16.59 -7.66 -12.77
N LYS A 352 -17.86 -7.21 -12.70
CA LYS A 352 -18.65 -6.87 -13.89
C LYS A 352 -18.34 -5.48 -14.41
N HIS A 353 -18.07 -4.54 -13.52
CA HIS A 353 -17.80 -3.13 -13.83
C HIS A 353 -16.34 -2.79 -13.57
N HIS A 354 -15.83 -1.85 -14.35
CA HIS A 354 -14.51 -1.29 -14.12
C HIS A 354 -14.54 0.23 -14.25
N ALA A 355 -13.63 0.88 -13.53
CA ALA A 355 -13.43 2.31 -13.63
C ALA A 355 -11.94 2.65 -13.59
N TYR A 356 -11.55 3.69 -14.31
CA TYR A 356 -10.18 4.20 -14.29
C TYR A 356 -10.14 5.70 -14.56
N VAL A 357 -9.02 6.31 -14.20
CA VAL A 357 -8.74 7.70 -14.54
C VAL A 357 -8.12 7.77 -15.93
N ALA A 358 -8.61 8.66 -16.77
CA ALA A 358 -8.04 8.96 -18.08
C ALA A 358 -7.68 10.44 -18.20
N ILE A 359 -6.62 10.74 -18.98
CA ILE A 359 -6.20 12.09 -19.28
C ILE A 359 -6.47 12.37 -20.75
N LEU A 360 -7.23 13.42 -21.00
CA LEU A 360 -7.53 13.92 -22.34
C LEU A 360 -7.45 15.45 -22.32
N ASN A 361 -6.68 16.06 -23.24
CA ASN A 361 -6.52 17.51 -23.36
C ASN A 361 -6.15 18.19 -22.01
N GLU A 362 -5.18 17.63 -21.28
CA GLU A 362 -4.69 18.09 -19.97
C GLU A 362 -5.76 18.10 -18.85
N LYS A 363 -6.93 17.51 -19.07
CA LYS A 363 -8.00 17.33 -18.09
C LYS A 363 -8.15 15.85 -17.74
N PHE A 364 -8.60 15.62 -16.53
CA PHE A 364 -8.81 14.27 -15.97
C PHE A 364 -10.30 13.94 -15.99
N THR A 365 -10.61 12.72 -16.36
CA THR A 365 -11.97 12.17 -16.26
C THR A 365 -11.95 10.77 -15.67
N ILE A 366 -13.07 10.33 -15.14
CA ILE A 366 -13.33 8.93 -14.84
C ILE A 366 -13.97 8.27 -16.06
N VAL A 367 -13.47 7.13 -16.43
CA VAL A 367 -14.08 6.26 -17.43
C VAL A 367 -14.68 5.06 -16.71
N VAL A 368 -15.96 4.81 -16.89
CA VAL A 368 -16.69 3.67 -16.34
C VAL A 368 -17.22 2.82 -17.48
N ASP A 369 -16.79 1.56 -17.56
CA ASP A 369 -17.18 0.63 -18.66
C ASP A 369 -17.07 1.25 -20.06
N GLY A 370 -15.98 2.00 -20.29
CA GLY A 370 -15.71 2.68 -21.55
C GLY A 370 -16.43 4.01 -21.76
N LYS A 371 -17.27 4.46 -20.82
CA LYS A 371 -17.98 5.76 -20.89
C LYS A 371 -17.26 6.82 -20.06
N GLU A 372 -17.00 7.97 -20.67
CA GLU A 372 -16.38 9.12 -20.00
C GLU A 372 -17.37 9.87 -19.11
N GLY A 373 -16.93 10.20 -17.93
CA GLY A 373 -17.60 11.15 -17.03
C GLY A 373 -17.19 12.60 -17.30
N PRO A 374 -17.57 13.51 -16.41
CA PRO A 374 -17.13 14.91 -16.47
C PRO A 374 -15.62 15.07 -16.32
N PHE A 375 -15.10 16.20 -16.83
CA PHE A 375 -13.70 16.55 -16.75
C PHE A 375 -13.41 17.44 -15.54
N PHE A 376 -12.25 17.23 -14.93
CA PHE A 376 -11.76 17.94 -13.75
C PHE A 376 -10.29 18.35 -13.94
N ASP A 377 -9.76 19.23 -13.08
CA ASP A 377 -8.33 19.53 -13.04
C ASP A 377 -7.49 18.35 -12.55
N ARG A 378 -8.05 17.49 -11.71
CA ARG A 378 -7.46 16.24 -11.26
C ARG A 378 -8.54 15.28 -10.75
N VAL A 379 -8.33 14.00 -11.01
CA VAL A 379 -9.11 12.89 -10.42
C VAL A 379 -8.15 11.81 -9.96
N VAL A 380 -8.43 11.19 -8.83
CA VAL A 380 -7.62 10.10 -8.29
C VAL A 380 -8.46 9.08 -7.53
N TYR A 381 -7.96 7.87 -7.46
CA TYR A 381 -8.41 6.77 -6.60
C TYR A 381 -9.93 6.50 -6.68
N PRO A 382 -10.46 6.13 -7.87
CA PRO A 382 -11.81 5.60 -7.96
C PRO A 382 -11.90 4.24 -7.25
N HIS A 383 -13.00 4.00 -6.54
CA HIS A 383 -13.31 2.69 -5.98
C HIS A 383 -14.80 2.49 -5.87
N PHE A 384 -15.24 1.27 -6.11
CA PHE A 384 -16.65 0.92 -6.03
C PHE A 384 -17.08 0.69 -4.58
N SER A 385 -18.33 1.02 -4.26
CA SER A 385 -18.95 0.64 -2.98
C SER A 385 -18.98 -0.89 -2.82
N PRO A 386 -19.02 -1.41 -1.58
CA PRO A 386 -19.04 -2.86 -1.34
C PRO A 386 -20.16 -3.61 -2.03
N ASP A 387 -21.32 -2.95 -2.22
CA ASP A 387 -22.48 -3.49 -2.95
C ASP A 387 -22.42 -3.29 -4.49
N GLY A 388 -21.37 -2.61 -4.97
CA GLY A 388 -21.12 -2.36 -6.39
C GLY A 388 -22.05 -1.34 -7.05
N LYS A 389 -22.89 -0.62 -6.31
CA LYS A 389 -23.88 0.32 -6.90
C LYS A 389 -23.35 1.73 -7.11
N PHE A 390 -22.32 2.10 -6.39
CA PHE A 390 -21.74 3.44 -6.42
C PHE A 390 -20.25 3.37 -6.75
N LEU A 391 -19.78 4.42 -7.40
CA LEU A 391 -18.37 4.71 -7.59
C LEU A 391 -18.03 5.98 -6.82
N VAL A 392 -16.99 5.92 -6.00
CA VAL A 392 -16.50 7.06 -5.23
C VAL A 392 -15.10 7.40 -5.71
N TYR A 393 -14.80 8.68 -5.89
CA TYR A 393 -13.47 9.16 -6.26
C TYR A 393 -13.22 10.57 -5.72
N ARG A 394 -11.94 10.92 -5.61
CA ARG A 394 -11.54 12.29 -5.24
C ARG A 394 -11.29 13.11 -6.50
N ALA A 395 -11.81 14.34 -6.54
CA ALA A 395 -11.60 15.26 -7.63
C ALA A 395 -11.11 16.62 -7.13
N ARG A 396 -10.42 17.35 -8.00
CA ARG A 396 -10.03 18.75 -7.79
C ARG A 396 -10.54 19.58 -8.95
N GLN A 397 -11.11 20.71 -8.63
CA GLN A 397 -11.51 21.75 -9.57
C GLN A 397 -11.36 23.12 -8.92
N ASP A 398 -10.82 24.10 -9.64
CA ASP A 398 -10.62 25.47 -9.14
C ASP A 398 -9.92 25.50 -7.77
N ASN A 399 -8.87 24.69 -7.65
CA ASN A 399 -8.06 24.52 -6.43
C ASN A 399 -8.76 23.95 -5.19
N ARG A 400 -10.04 23.58 -5.29
CA ARG A 400 -10.81 22.91 -4.23
C ARG A 400 -10.88 21.41 -4.50
N ARG A 401 -10.77 20.61 -3.44
CA ARG A 401 -10.83 19.16 -3.48
C ARG A 401 -12.14 18.70 -2.89
N PHE A 402 -12.78 17.73 -3.52
CA PHE A 402 -14.05 17.14 -3.06
C PHE A 402 -14.13 15.67 -3.42
N VAL A 403 -14.99 14.96 -2.69
CA VAL A 403 -15.34 13.58 -2.98
C VAL A 403 -16.57 13.60 -3.90
N VAL A 404 -16.52 12.80 -4.94
CA VAL A 404 -17.63 12.58 -5.86
C VAL A 404 -18.21 11.20 -5.62
N VAL A 405 -19.52 11.11 -5.55
CA VAL A 405 -20.28 9.87 -5.58
C VAL A 405 -21.02 9.82 -6.93
N ALA A 406 -20.77 8.77 -7.69
CA ALA A 406 -21.42 8.50 -8.97
C ALA A 406 -22.13 7.14 -8.94
N ASP A 407 -23.09 6.93 -9.83
CA ASP A 407 -23.65 5.61 -10.08
C ASP A 407 -22.69 4.75 -10.92
N ILE A 408 -23.04 3.49 -11.12
CA ILE A 408 -22.24 2.54 -11.91
C ILE A 408 -22.16 2.88 -13.41
N ASN A 409 -22.96 3.84 -13.89
CA ASN A 409 -22.87 4.36 -15.26
C ASN A 409 -21.98 5.61 -15.36
N GLY A 410 -21.36 6.02 -14.25
CA GLY A 410 -20.51 7.21 -14.18
C GLY A 410 -21.26 8.54 -14.02
N LYS A 411 -22.61 8.52 -13.87
CA LYS A 411 -23.40 9.74 -13.62
C LYS A 411 -23.19 10.20 -12.19
N ILE A 412 -22.78 11.46 -12.02
CA ILE A 412 -22.61 12.07 -10.68
C ILE A 412 -23.97 12.14 -9.98
N ILE A 413 -24.04 11.58 -8.78
CA ILE A 413 -25.18 11.65 -7.85
C ILE A 413 -24.97 12.80 -6.87
N LYS A 414 -23.75 12.87 -6.28
CA LYS A 414 -23.38 13.89 -5.30
C LYS A 414 -21.98 14.41 -5.54
N ARG A 415 -21.77 15.69 -5.26
CA ARG A 415 -20.47 16.28 -4.93
C ARG A 415 -20.51 16.65 -3.45
N LEU A 416 -19.66 16.04 -2.65
CA LEU A 416 -19.57 16.34 -1.23
C LEU A 416 -18.87 17.69 -1.01
N PRO A 417 -18.99 18.31 0.17
CA PRO A 417 -18.39 19.61 0.43
C PRO A 417 -16.91 19.68 0.07
N PRO A 418 -16.44 20.81 -0.46
CA PRO A 418 -15.03 20.98 -0.81
C PRO A 418 -14.18 21.35 0.39
N TYR A 419 -12.94 20.83 0.43
CA TYR A 419 -11.94 21.06 1.48
C TYR A 419 -10.59 21.43 0.89
N GLU A 420 -9.69 21.99 1.72
CA GLU A 420 -8.30 22.26 1.34
C GLU A 420 -7.56 20.97 1.01
N ARG A 421 -7.77 19.91 1.84
CA ARG A 421 -7.19 18.58 1.63
C ARG A 421 -8.19 17.51 1.97
N ILE A 422 -8.18 16.43 1.17
CA ILE A 422 -8.95 15.21 1.40
C ILE A 422 -7.97 14.05 1.40
N PHE A 423 -8.00 13.27 2.47
CA PHE A 423 -7.22 12.05 2.63
C PHE A 423 -7.92 10.86 1.97
N ASP A 424 -7.42 9.66 2.20
CA ASP A 424 -8.01 8.48 1.57
C ASP A 424 -9.48 8.28 2.00
N THR A 425 -10.25 7.79 1.04
CA THR A 425 -11.66 7.47 1.22
C THR A 425 -11.81 5.98 1.51
N THR A 426 -12.76 5.63 2.36
CA THR A 426 -13.16 4.26 2.66
C THR A 426 -14.69 4.18 2.78
N PHE A 427 -15.24 2.99 2.95
CA PHE A 427 -16.67 2.81 3.21
C PHE A 427 -16.90 2.38 4.65
N THR A 428 -18.04 2.76 5.21
CA THR A 428 -18.54 2.18 6.47
C THR A 428 -18.79 0.68 6.30
N GLU A 429 -18.80 -0.07 7.39
CA GLU A 429 -18.92 -1.53 7.36
C GLU A 429 -20.21 -1.99 6.67
N ASP A 430 -21.31 -1.26 6.85
CA ASP A 430 -22.58 -1.51 6.18
C ASP A 430 -22.60 -1.11 4.69
N GLY A 431 -21.54 -0.50 4.19
CA GLY A 431 -21.39 -0.04 2.80
C GLY A 431 -22.31 1.10 2.38
N LYS A 432 -23.05 1.72 3.31
CA LYS A 432 -24.05 2.76 3.00
C LYS A 432 -23.49 4.17 3.00
N SER A 433 -22.30 4.38 3.57
CA SER A 433 -21.66 5.68 3.66
C SER A 433 -20.22 5.62 3.18
N VAL A 434 -19.71 6.73 2.65
CA VAL A 434 -18.28 6.97 2.44
C VAL A 434 -17.74 7.73 3.63
N ALA A 435 -16.55 7.30 4.09
CA ALA A 435 -15.85 7.93 5.19
C ALA A 435 -14.45 8.38 4.75
N TYR A 436 -14.01 9.55 5.20
CA TYR A 436 -12.72 10.14 4.76
C TYR A 436 -12.23 11.20 5.73
N GLY A 437 -10.91 11.36 5.79
CA GLY A 437 -10.29 12.46 6.51
C GLY A 437 -10.26 13.74 5.68
N VAL A 438 -10.37 14.89 6.33
CA VAL A 438 -10.23 16.22 5.71
C VAL A 438 -9.36 17.13 6.55
N LYS A 439 -8.69 18.10 5.89
CA LYS A 439 -8.13 19.29 6.51
C LYS A 439 -8.79 20.52 5.89
N ASP A 440 -9.26 21.42 6.72
CA ASP A 440 -9.80 22.74 6.30
C ASP A 440 -9.45 23.78 7.37
N GLY A 441 -8.74 24.83 6.99
CA GLY A 441 -8.14 25.74 7.94
C GLY A 441 -7.23 25.02 8.93
N ASN A 442 -7.46 25.21 10.21
CA ASN A 442 -6.72 24.58 11.30
C ASN A 442 -7.37 23.28 11.82
N GLN A 443 -8.43 22.81 11.21
CA GLN A 443 -9.11 21.59 11.64
C GLN A 443 -8.74 20.38 10.78
N VAL A 444 -8.47 19.25 11.43
CA VAL A 444 -8.41 17.92 10.84
C VAL A 444 -9.63 17.14 11.34
N ALA A 445 -10.43 16.62 10.43
CA ALA A 445 -11.68 15.98 10.79
C ALA A 445 -11.90 14.68 10.00
N TRP A 446 -12.65 13.78 10.57
CA TRP A 446 -13.24 12.62 9.93
C TRP A 446 -14.67 12.95 9.49
N LYS A 447 -14.98 12.67 8.24
CA LYS A 447 -16.30 12.88 7.66
C LYS A 447 -16.91 11.54 7.28
N VAL A 448 -18.20 11.42 7.50
CA VAL A 448 -19.01 10.26 7.08
C VAL A 448 -20.25 10.80 6.39
N GLU A 449 -20.42 10.39 5.14
CA GLU A 449 -21.48 10.91 4.26
C GLU A 449 -22.22 9.74 3.61
N ALA A 450 -23.56 9.77 3.67
CA ALA A 450 -24.39 8.75 3.04
C ALA A 450 -24.20 8.75 1.51
N LEU A 451 -24.18 7.57 0.90
CA LEU A 451 -24.04 7.40 -0.56
C LEU A 451 -25.34 7.81 -1.29
N GLN A 452 -26.48 7.67 -0.64
CA GLN A 452 -27.79 8.06 -1.16
C GLN A 452 -28.36 9.27 -0.43
#